data_9b81e0f02a782986e3ff3e0b118f66c3
#
_entry.id   9b81e0f02a782986e3ff3e0b118f66c3
#
_cell.length_a   1.000
_cell.length_b   1.000
_cell.length_c   1.000
_cell.angle_alpha   90.00
_cell.angle_beta   90.00
_cell.angle_gamma   90.00
#
_symmetry.space_group_name_H-M   'P 1'
#
loop_
_entity.id
_entity.type
_entity.pdbx_description
1 polymer ?
#
loop_
_entity_poly.entity_id
_entity_poly.type
_entity_poly.pdbx_seq_one_letter_code
_entity_poly.pdbx_strand_id
1 'polypeptide(L)'
;ADRYAAQGINRLARSVADTKKYTNPNLTCCGVLLTRKARPTKLSQKIETGLPELAEQLGTTVLEVAIRETVRVREAQAAREPLMEWDNTCTAAQDYQMLYVELKSKGVL
;
A
#
# COMPACT_ATOMS: atom_id res chain seq x y z
N ALA A 1 7.02 4.86 -3.87
CA ALA A 1 7.99 3.81 -4.15
C ALA A 1 9.37 4.38 -4.36
N ASP A 2 10.29 4.08 -3.50
CA ASP A 2 11.68 4.51 -3.56
C ASP A 2 12.60 3.36 -3.13
N ARG A 3 13.92 3.61 -3.16
CA ARG A 3 14.92 2.61 -2.83
C ARG A 3 14.78 2.08 -1.39
N TYR A 4 14.47 2.96 -0.46
CA TYR A 4 14.28 2.58 0.94
C TYR A 4 13.01 1.77 1.15
N ALA A 5 11.96 2.09 0.38
CA ALA A 5 10.73 1.32 0.41
C ALA A 5 10.97 -0.14 -0.04
N ALA A 6 11.77 -0.34 -1.10
CA ALA A 6 12.10 -1.69 -1.55
C ALA A 6 12.85 -2.50 -0.49
N GLN A 7 13.80 -1.88 0.21
CA GLN A 7 14.51 -2.53 1.32
C GLN A 7 13.56 -2.85 2.48
N GLY A 8 12.65 -1.93 2.78
CA GLY A 8 11.62 -2.12 3.81
C GLY A 8 10.71 -3.31 3.50
N ILE A 9 10.33 -3.47 2.24
CA ILE A 9 9.50 -4.60 1.80
C ILE A 9 10.23 -5.93 2.01
N ASN A 10 11.52 -6.01 1.68
CA ASN A 10 12.30 -7.22 1.91
C ASN A 10 12.36 -7.59 3.40
N ARG A 11 12.54 -6.62 4.28
CA ARG A 11 12.52 -6.84 5.73
C ARG A 11 11.15 -7.29 6.20
N LEU A 12 10.09 -6.67 5.69
CA LEU A 12 8.72 -7.03 6.03
C LEU A 12 8.41 -8.47 5.58
N ALA A 13 8.86 -8.87 4.39
CA ALA A 13 8.67 -10.23 3.91
C ALA A 13 9.30 -11.26 4.85
N ARG A 14 10.49 -10.98 5.37
CA ARG A 14 11.13 -11.82 6.39
C ARG A 14 10.31 -11.89 7.67
N SER A 15 9.84 -10.74 8.15
CA SER A 15 9.03 -10.67 9.38
C SER A 15 7.74 -11.46 9.23
N VAL A 16 7.09 -11.37 8.07
CA VAL A 16 5.88 -12.15 7.77
C VAL A 16 6.20 -13.64 7.76
N ALA A 17 7.27 -14.05 7.09
CA ALA A 17 7.68 -15.45 7.04
C ALA A 17 7.98 -16.01 8.42
N ASP A 18 8.70 -15.27 9.25
CA ASP A 18 9.02 -15.66 10.62
C ASP A 18 7.77 -15.75 11.49
N THR A 19 6.85 -14.81 11.36
CA THR A 19 5.59 -14.82 12.09
C THR A 19 4.76 -16.06 11.72
N LYS A 20 4.66 -16.39 10.44
CA LYS A 20 3.96 -17.59 9.98
C LYS A 20 4.61 -18.87 10.51
N LYS A 21 5.93 -18.90 10.58
CA LYS A 21 6.66 -20.08 11.00
C LYS A 21 6.59 -20.32 12.52
N TYR A 22 6.72 -19.26 13.30
CA TYR A 22 6.94 -19.38 14.76
C TYR A 22 5.75 -18.97 15.61
N THR A 23 4.87 -18.12 15.13
CA THR A 23 3.83 -17.50 15.96
C THR A 23 2.41 -17.75 15.44
N ASN A 24 2.16 -17.52 14.13
CA ASN A 24 0.83 -17.61 13.57
C ASN A 24 0.88 -18.23 12.17
N PRO A 25 0.73 -19.56 12.07
CA PRO A 25 0.77 -20.24 10.77
C PRO A 25 -0.42 -19.89 9.85
N ASN A 26 -1.48 -19.29 10.39
CA ASN A 26 -2.65 -18.89 9.61
C ASN A 26 -2.57 -17.45 9.09
N LEU A 27 -1.46 -16.75 9.35
CA LEU A 27 -1.27 -15.40 8.84
C LEU A 27 -1.24 -15.41 7.31
N THR A 28 -2.02 -14.54 6.69
CA THR A 28 -2.03 -14.35 5.24
C THR A 28 -1.88 -12.88 4.89
N CYS A 29 -1.26 -12.61 3.74
CA CYS A 29 -1.20 -11.26 3.19
C CYS A 29 -2.33 -11.08 2.19
N CYS A 30 -3.15 -10.05 2.37
CA CYS A 30 -4.31 -9.81 1.50
C CYS A 30 -3.99 -8.93 0.28
N GLY A 31 -2.84 -8.28 0.26
CA GLY A 31 -2.45 -7.43 -0.86
C GLY A 31 -1.26 -6.55 -0.52
N VAL A 32 -0.68 -5.95 -1.54
CA VAL A 32 0.36 -4.92 -1.42
C VAL A 32 -0.20 -3.62 -1.97
N LEU A 33 -0.24 -2.59 -1.15
CA LEU A 33 -0.78 -1.28 -1.51
C LEU A 33 0.36 -0.28 -1.66
N LEU A 34 0.43 0.37 -2.83
CA LEU A 34 1.30 1.52 -3.04
C LEU A 34 0.66 2.78 -2.47
N THR A 35 1.41 3.51 -1.66
CA THR A 35 0.96 4.78 -1.11
C THR A 35 1.92 5.90 -1.48
N ARG A 36 1.46 7.15 -1.33
CA ARG A 36 2.24 8.34 -1.63
C ARG A 36 2.80 8.31 -3.05
N LYS A 37 1.98 7.81 -4.00
CA LYS A 37 2.39 7.70 -5.39
C LYS A 37 2.49 9.09 -6.01
N ALA A 38 3.71 9.48 -6.38
CA ALA A 38 4.03 10.73 -7.05
C ALA A 38 4.22 10.48 -8.56
N ARG A 39 4.67 11.50 -9.28
CA ARG A 39 5.02 11.36 -10.70
C ARG A 39 6.02 10.24 -10.91
N PRO A 40 5.83 9.39 -11.93
CA PRO A 40 6.78 8.31 -12.21
C PRO A 40 8.17 8.85 -12.54
N THR A 41 9.18 8.27 -11.89
CA THR A 41 10.59 8.46 -12.24
C THR A 41 11.14 7.13 -12.76
N LYS A 42 12.31 7.15 -13.40
CA LYS A 42 12.95 5.91 -13.85
C LYS A 42 13.18 4.96 -12.68
N LEU A 43 13.59 5.48 -11.53
CA LEU A 43 13.82 4.69 -10.33
C LEU A 43 12.52 4.10 -9.78
N SER A 44 11.48 4.91 -9.65
CA SER A 44 10.18 4.43 -9.13
C SER A 44 9.55 3.40 -10.05
N GLN A 45 9.63 3.59 -11.37
CA GLN A 45 9.13 2.61 -12.34
C GLN A 45 9.88 1.28 -12.23
N LYS A 46 11.20 1.33 -12.04
CA LYS A 46 12.00 0.12 -11.87
C LYS A 46 11.62 -0.64 -10.60
N ILE A 47 11.40 0.08 -9.51
CA ILE A 47 10.95 -0.50 -8.24
C ILE A 47 9.55 -1.09 -8.39
N GLU A 48 8.62 -0.35 -8.99
CA GLU A 48 7.25 -0.83 -9.21
C GLU A 48 7.21 -2.07 -10.11
N THR A 49 8.10 -2.18 -11.08
CA THR A 49 8.18 -3.36 -11.95
C THR A 49 8.55 -4.62 -11.16
N GLY A 50 9.33 -4.48 -10.07
CA GLY A 50 9.69 -5.61 -9.21
C GLY A 50 8.65 -5.98 -8.16
N LEU A 51 7.63 -5.14 -7.93
CA LEU A 51 6.63 -5.38 -6.88
C LEU A 51 5.80 -6.65 -7.07
N PRO A 52 5.35 -7.03 -8.30
CA PRO A 52 4.61 -8.27 -8.46
C PRO A 52 5.37 -9.50 -7.99
N GLU A 53 6.68 -9.54 -8.22
CA GLU A 53 7.53 -10.64 -7.77
C GLU A 53 7.64 -10.67 -6.24
N LEU A 54 7.78 -9.51 -5.60
CA LEU A 54 7.80 -9.42 -4.16
C LEU A 54 6.46 -9.83 -3.55
N ALA A 55 5.36 -9.42 -4.16
CA ALA A 55 4.03 -9.82 -3.71
C ALA A 55 3.84 -11.33 -3.82
N GLU A 56 4.34 -11.95 -4.88
CA GLU A 56 4.30 -13.39 -5.06
C GLU A 56 5.05 -14.12 -3.93
N GLN A 57 6.20 -13.59 -3.50
CA GLN A 57 6.93 -14.14 -2.36
C GLN A 57 6.12 -14.08 -1.06
N LEU A 58 5.24 -13.10 -0.92
CA LEU A 58 4.33 -12.97 0.21
C LEU A 58 3.05 -13.79 0.06
N GLY A 59 2.87 -14.46 -1.07
CA GLY A 59 1.67 -15.23 -1.37
C GLY A 59 0.47 -14.36 -1.72
N THR A 60 0.69 -13.17 -2.27
CA THR A 60 -0.35 -12.21 -2.58
C THR A 60 -0.10 -11.50 -3.90
N THR A 61 -0.85 -10.46 -4.18
CA THR A 61 -0.74 -9.63 -5.39
C THR A 61 -0.64 -8.16 -5.03
N VAL A 62 -0.11 -7.37 -5.96
CA VAL A 62 -0.15 -5.91 -5.85
C VAL A 62 -1.58 -5.46 -6.16
N LEU A 63 -2.16 -4.62 -5.30
CA LEU A 63 -3.50 -4.07 -5.54
C LEU A 63 -3.48 -3.14 -6.75
N GLU A 64 -4.59 -3.09 -7.48
CA GLU A 64 -4.72 -2.21 -8.64
C GLU A 64 -4.78 -0.75 -8.23
N VAL A 65 -5.42 -0.47 -7.09
CA VAL A 65 -5.51 0.89 -6.54
C VAL A 65 -4.18 1.26 -5.92
N ALA A 66 -3.71 2.47 -6.18
CA ALA A 66 -2.59 3.09 -5.49
C ALA A 66 -3.07 4.42 -4.88
N ILE A 67 -2.52 4.80 -3.75
CA ILE A 67 -2.88 6.05 -3.08
C ILE A 67 -1.91 7.14 -3.54
N ARG A 68 -2.43 8.12 -4.27
CA ARG A 68 -1.63 9.21 -4.80
C ARG A 68 -1.22 10.18 -3.69
N GLU A 69 -0.02 10.73 -3.84
CA GLU A 69 0.45 11.76 -2.92
C GLU A 69 -0.32 13.06 -3.13
N THR A 70 -0.76 13.67 -2.05
CA THR A 70 -1.41 14.99 -2.07
C THR A 70 -1.11 15.74 -0.78
N VAL A 71 -0.97 17.06 -0.89
CA VAL A 71 -0.79 17.94 0.26
C VAL A 71 -1.98 17.89 1.22
N ARG A 72 -3.17 17.53 0.73
CA ARG A 72 -4.39 17.43 1.56
C ARG A 72 -4.23 16.44 2.71
N VAL A 73 -3.51 15.35 2.49
CA VAL A 73 -3.22 14.37 3.56
C VAL A 73 -2.40 15.03 4.67
N ARG A 74 -1.36 15.78 4.31
CA ARG A 74 -0.54 16.48 5.29
C ARG A 74 -1.32 17.57 6.03
N GLU A 75 -2.20 18.29 5.32
CA GLU A 75 -3.08 19.29 5.93
C GLU A 75 -4.03 18.65 6.94
N ALA A 76 -4.65 17.53 6.58
CA ALA A 76 -5.53 16.80 7.47
C ALA A 76 -4.80 16.32 8.73
N GLN A 77 -3.58 15.80 8.57
CA GLN A 77 -2.74 15.39 9.69
C GLN A 77 -2.40 16.56 10.60
N ALA A 78 -2.03 17.72 10.05
CA ALA A 78 -1.73 18.91 10.81
C ALA A 78 -2.97 19.43 11.58
N ALA A 79 -4.14 19.33 10.97
CA ALA A 79 -5.41 19.71 11.60
C ALA A 79 -5.94 18.64 12.55
N ARG A 80 -5.34 17.46 12.60
CA ARG A 80 -5.80 16.30 13.39
C ARG A 80 -7.22 15.90 13.05
N GLU A 81 -7.56 15.93 11.77
CA GLU A 81 -8.88 15.53 11.27
C GLU A 81 -8.75 14.34 10.31
N PRO A 82 -9.78 13.46 10.27
CA PRO A 82 -9.83 12.41 9.26
C PRO A 82 -9.84 13.01 7.85
N LEU A 83 -9.13 12.39 6.92
CA LEU A 83 -9.02 12.89 5.56
C LEU A 83 -10.40 13.07 4.91
N MET A 84 -11.32 12.13 5.12
CA MET A 84 -12.66 12.18 4.54
C MET A 84 -13.50 13.36 5.05
N GLU A 85 -13.25 13.80 6.29
CA GLU A 85 -13.92 14.98 6.84
C GLU A 85 -13.22 16.27 6.41
N TRP A 86 -11.88 16.21 6.23
CA TRP A 86 -11.10 17.35 5.79
C TRP A 86 -11.37 17.72 4.33
N ASP A 87 -11.27 16.72 3.44
CA ASP A 87 -11.51 16.91 2.00
C ASP A 87 -11.83 15.56 1.35
N ASN A 88 -13.11 15.23 1.26
CA ASN A 88 -13.56 13.98 0.68
C ASN A 88 -13.47 13.94 -0.85
N THR A 89 -13.08 15.03 -1.50
CA THR A 89 -12.95 15.13 -2.96
C THR A 89 -11.52 15.09 -3.44
N CYS A 90 -10.52 15.14 -2.55
CA CYS A 90 -9.13 15.08 -2.95
C CYS A 90 -8.77 13.72 -3.56
N THR A 91 -7.67 13.69 -4.32
CA THR A 91 -7.26 12.46 -5.02
C THR A 91 -7.03 11.29 -4.08
N ALA A 92 -6.38 11.53 -2.94
CA ALA A 92 -6.15 10.46 -1.96
C ALA A 92 -7.46 9.94 -1.37
N ALA A 93 -8.43 10.81 -1.07
CA ALA A 93 -9.73 10.39 -0.55
C ALA A 93 -10.46 9.51 -1.55
N GLN A 94 -10.43 9.87 -2.84
CA GLN A 94 -10.99 9.06 -3.91
C GLN A 94 -10.29 7.71 -4.01
N ASP A 95 -8.97 7.70 -3.90
CA ASP A 95 -8.19 6.46 -3.96
C ASP A 95 -8.52 5.52 -2.79
N TYR A 96 -8.70 6.04 -1.57
CA TYR A 96 -9.13 5.23 -0.44
C TYR A 96 -10.52 4.65 -0.62
N GLN A 97 -11.44 5.38 -1.25
CA GLN A 97 -12.76 4.86 -1.60
C GLN A 97 -12.65 3.71 -2.60
N MET A 98 -11.80 3.85 -3.62
CA MET A 98 -11.55 2.80 -4.60
C MET A 98 -10.85 1.59 -3.96
N LEU A 99 -9.96 1.82 -3.01
CA LEU A 99 -9.33 0.75 -2.25
C LEU A 99 -10.38 -0.08 -1.50
N TYR A 100 -11.34 0.58 -0.84
CA TYR A 100 -12.42 -0.11 -0.16
C TYR A 100 -13.19 -1.02 -1.11
N VAL A 101 -13.53 -0.51 -2.30
CA VAL A 101 -14.25 -1.28 -3.32
C VAL A 101 -13.43 -2.50 -3.76
N GLU A 102 -12.14 -2.31 -4.01
CA GLU A 102 -11.26 -3.41 -4.43
C GLU A 102 -11.16 -4.49 -3.35
N LEU A 103 -10.90 -4.12 -2.10
CA LEU A 103 -10.79 -5.06 -0.99
C LEU A 103 -12.09 -5.80 -0.75
N LYS A 104 -13.23 -5.13 -0.89
CA LYS A 104 -14.53 -5.76 -0.76
C LYS A 104 -14.78 -6.77 -1.88
N SER A 105 -14.42 -6.43 -3.11
CA SER A 105 -14.57 -7.34 -4.26
C SER A 105 -13.69 -8.58 -4.13
N LYS A 106 -12.56 -8.47 -3.43
CA LYS A 106 -11.65 -9.59 -3.18
C LYS A 106 -12.04 -10.43 -1.95
N GLY A 107 -13.09 -10.05 -1.26
CA GLY A 107 -13.55 -10.77 -0.08
C GLY A 107 -12.72 -10.50 1.18
N VAL A 108 -11.92 -9.45 1.20
CA VAL A 108 -11.11 -9.06 2.36
C VAL A 108 -11.94 -8.30 3.39
N LEU A 109 -12.92 -7.55 2.93
CA LEU A 109 -13.84 -6.78 3.78
C LEU A 109 -15.28 -7.25 3.65
#